data_108445dafedec6ee02fe4a33a93b3c28
#
_entry.id   108445dafedec6ee02fe4a33a93b3c28
#
_cell.length_a   1.000
_cell.length_b   1.000
_cell.length_c   1.000
_cell.angle_alpha   90.00
_cell.angle_beta   90.00
_cell.angle_gamma   90.00
#
_symmetry.space_group_name_H-M   'P 1'
#
loop_
_entity.id
_entity.type
_entity.pdbx_description
1 polymer ?
#
loop_
_entity_poly.entity_id
_entity_poly.type
_entity_poly.pdbx_seq_one_letter_code
_entity_poly.pdbx_strand_id
1 'polypeptide(L)'
;MSIRLAVTAGDPRGIGPEIINKALADHRIGERSDLVLVGPSGCGLDVDESVGAWAEEDDVATAGRLSGKAIERAVELASEGAVQGIVTAPIDKFALFAGGYRYPGHTEMLADLTKSSVAMMLAARRPPSQGGNPLRVVLATTHIPLREVHAELTTERIVTVAATTSEYLTRWFGIDSPRIALCALNPHAGDGGRFGDEDDQLLGPAARTAGIHGPFAADTVFVRAMRGEFDAVIAPYHDVGMTAIKVAAFGSAVNVTLGLPFPRTSPDHGTALDIAGRGIADPSSFIEALLLCRQILGRGRAPGDLRPSGDRPPATRSFDRPSREP
;
A
#
# COMPACT_ATOMS: atom_id res chain seq x y z
N MET A 1 23.23 -0.93 -11.98
CA MET A 1 22.30 -1.93 -12.55
C MET A 1 21.01 -1.22 -12.87
N SER A 2 20.38 -1.53 -14.02
CA SER A 2 19.04 -1.02 -14.32
C SER A 2 18.02 -1.62 -13.36
N ILE A 3 17.02 -0.80 -12.94
CA ILE A 3 15.94 -1.26 -12.08
C ILE A 3 14.93 -2.02 -12.95
N ARG A 4 14.75 -3.33 -12.69
CA ARG A 4 13.77 -4.16 -13.37
C ARG A 4 12.59 -4.48 -12.45
N LEU A 5 11.36 -4.44 -12.98
CA LEU A 5 10.13 -4.72 -12.27
C LEU A 5 9.38 -5.88 -12.89
N ALA A 6 8.88 -6.81 -12.07
CA ALA A 6 7.86 -7.74 -12.53
C ALA A 6 6.49 -7.03 -12.54
N VAL A 7 5.75 -7.23 -13.61
CA VAL A 7 4.39 -6.69 -13.78
C VAL A 7 3.46 -7.85 -14.03
N THR A 8 2.56 -8.16 -13.08
CA THR A 8 1.59 -9.25 -13.28
C THR A 8 0.37 -8.75 -14.04
N ALA A 9 -0.11 -9.54 -15.01
CA ALA A 9 -1.26 -9.21 -15.85
C ALA A 9 -2.58 -9.06 -15.08
N GLY A 10 -2.65 -9.63 -13.85
CA GLY A 10 -3.88 -9.70 -13.08
C GLY A 10 -4.86 -10.75 -13.61
N ASP A 11 -6.14 -10.54 -13.41
CA ASP A 11 -7.18 -11.40 -13.99
C ASP A 11 -7.29 -11.14 -15.49
N PRO A 12 -7.10 -12.16 -16.34
CA PRO A 12 -7.12 -11.99 -17.81
C PRO A 12 -8.47 -11.53 -18.36
N ARG A 13 -9.55 -11.70 -17.60
CA ARG A 13 -10.91 -11.23 -17.95
C ARG A 13 -11.13 -9.75 -17.66
N GLY A 14 -10.27 -9.14 -16.82
CA GLY A 14 -10.41 -7.77 -16.33
C GLY A 14 -9.64 -6.74 -17.16
N ILE A 15 -9.62 -5.51 -16.63
CA ILE A 15 -8.92 -4.38 -17.28
C ILE A 15 -7.39 -4.45 -17.15
N GLY A 16 -6.83 -5.44 -16.41
CA GLY A 16 -5.40 -5.55 -16.19
C GLY A 16 -4.56 -5.46 -17.47
N PRO A 17 -4.80 -6.32 -18.48
CA PRO A 17 -4.08 -6.28 -19.76
C PRO A 17 -4.22 -4.93 -20.48
N GLU A 18 -5.41 -4.33 -20.47
CA GLU A 18 -5.68 -3.06 -21.14
C GLU A 18 -4.91 -1.89 -20.49
N ILE A 19 -4.95 -1.77 -19.16
CA ILE A 19 -4.26 -0.68 -18.47
C ILE A 19 -2.74 -0.82 -18.53
N ILE A 20 -2.22 -2.06 -18.58
CA ILE A 20 -0.78 -2.31 -18.78
C ILE A 20 -0.36 -1.86 -20.17
N ASN A 21 -1.07 -2.27 -21.25
CA ASN A 21 -0.76 -1.84 -22.62
C ASN A 21 -0.78 -0.30 -22.74
N LYS A 22 -1.78 0.36 -22.16
CA LYS A 22 -1.86 1.82 -22.16
C LYS A 22 -0.71 2.46 -21.38
N ALA A 23 -0.32 1.87 -20.25
CA ALA A 23 0.80 2.35 -19.46
C ALA A 23 2.14 2.19 -20.19
N LEU A 24 2.34 1.10 -20.94
CA LEU A 24 3.55 0.89 -21.75
C LEU A 24 3.70 1.93 -22.87
N ALA A 25 2.60 2.51 -23.34
CA ALA A 25 2.60 3.60 -24.32
C ALA A 25 2.87 4.98 -23.70
N ASP A 26 2.87 5.10 -22.35
CA ASP A 26 3.09 6.37 -21.67
C ASP A 26 4.58 6.68 -21.54
N HIS A 27 5.01 7.85 -22.06
CA HIS A 27 6.41 8.29 -22.07
C HIS A 27 7.06 8.36 -20.68
N ARG A 28 6.28 8.42 -19.58
CA ARG A 28 6.78 8.46 -18.21
C ARG A 28 7.31 7.11 -17.73
N ILE A 29 6.92 6.01 -18.38
CA ILE A 29 7.27 4.65 -17.92
C ILE A 29 8.71 4.27 -18.27
N GLY A 30 9.35 4.94 -19.25
CA GLY A 30 10.73 4.65 -19.67
C GLY A 30 10.84 3.39 -20.55
N GLU A 31 11.97 2.70 -20.45
CA GLU A 31 12.25 1.57 -21.34
C GLU A 31 11.39 0.34 -21.02
N ARG A 32 10.82 -0.28 -22.06
CA ARG A 32 10.07 -1.55 -21.94
C ARG A 32 10.95 -2.68 -21.39
N SER A 33 12.24 -2.67 -21.70
CA SER A 33 13.22 -3.66 -21.25
C SER A 33 13.43 -3.70 -19.72
N ASP A 34 13.02 -2.64 -19.02
CA ASP A 34 13.05 -2.60 -17.55
C ASP A 34 11.85 -3.32 -16.91
N LEU A 35 10.91 -3.81 -17.70
CA LEU A 35 9.71 -4.50 -17.22
C LEU A 35 9.72 -5.96 -17.67
N VAL A 36 9.36 -6.87 -16.75
CA VAL A 36 9.11 -8.28 -17.01
C VAL A 36 7.61 -8.52 -16.85
N LEU A 37 6.90 -8.67 -17.97
CA LEU A 37 5.46 -8.93 -17.95
C LEU A 37 5.21 -10.41 -17.66
N VAL A 38 4.47 -10.67 -16.58
CA VAL A 38 4.16 -12.03 -16.10
C VAL A 38 2.66 -12.26 -16.19
N GLY A 39 2.25 -13.26 -16.96
CA GLY A 39 0.84 -13.56 -17.13
C GLY A 39 0.59 -14.70 -18.10
N PRO A 40 -0.68 -15.04 -18.37
CA PRO A 40 -0.98 -16.03 -19.38
C PRO A 40 -0.78 -15.49 -20.79
N SER A 41 -0.28 -16.32 -21.71
CA SER A 41 -0.34 -16.03 -23.14
C SER A 41 -1.81 -15.98 -23.61
N GLY A 42 -2.11 -15.13 -24.58
CA GLY A 42 -3.49 -14.95 -25.08
C GLY A 42 -4.34 -13.95 -24.27
N CYS A 43 -3.84 -13.35 -23.20
CA CYS A 43 -4.58 -12.36 -22.42
C CYS A 43 -4.56 -10.93 -23.00
N GLY A 44 -4.05 -10.74 -24.22
CA GLY A 44 -3.93 -9.41 -24.83
C GLY A 44 -2.65 -8.65 -24.47
N LEU A 45 -1.70 -9.28 -23.76
CA LEU A 45 -0.36 -8.77 -23.49
C LEU A 45 0.68 -9.65 -24.16
N ASP A 46 1.77 -9.03 -24.65
CA ASP A 46 2.99 -9.73 -25.04
C ASP A 46 3.81 -9.98 -23.76
N VAL A 47 3.55 -11.14 -23.12
CA VAL A 47 4.17 -11.51 -21.85
C VAL A 47 5.57 -12.07 -22.04
N ASP A 48 6.51 -11.66 -21.17
CA ASP A 48 7.88 -12.19 -21.16
C ASP A 48 7.94 -13.55 -20.45
N GLU A 49 7.13 -13.71 -19.39
CA GLU A 49 7.02 -14.92 -18.56
C GLU A 49 5.60 -15.45 -18.62
N SER A 50 5.37 -16.47 -19.45
CA SER A 50 4.05 -17.10 -19.57
C SER A 50 3.82 -18.14 -18.48
N VAL A 51 2.68 -18.05 -17.81
CA VAL A 51 2.24 -18.99 -16.74
C VAL A 51 1.19 -19.99 -17.23
N GLY A 52 0.95 -20.02 -18.51
CA GLY A 52 -0.03 -20.85 -19.22
C GLY A 52 -0.76 -20.07 -20.30
N ALA A 53 -1.70 -20.70 -20.97
CA ALA A 53 -2.52 -20.06 -22.00
C ALA A 53 -3.88 -19.66 -21.43
N TRP A 54 -4.42 -18.56 -21.93
CA TRP A 54 -5.78 -18.06 -21.70
C TRP A 54 -6.51 -17.93 -23.02
N ALA A 55 -7.75 -18.38 -23.04
CA ALA A 55 -8.71 -18.17 -24.14
C ALA A 55 -10.02 -17.60 -23.58
N GLU A 56 -10.79 -16.87 -24.40
CA GLU A 56 -12.03 -16.23 -23.95
C GLU A 56 -13.10 -17.22 -23.48
N GLU A 57 -13.07 -18.46 -23.98
CA GLU A 57 -13.95 -19.55 -23.56
C GLU A 57 -13.56 -20.20 -22.24
N ASP A 58 -12.39 -19.88 -21.67
CA ASP A 58 -11.95 -20.43 -20.40
C ASP A 58 -12.85 -19.97 -19.23
N ASP A 59 -12.94 -20.82 -18.23
CA ASP A 59 -13.78 -20.57 -17.06
C ASP A 59 -13.12 -19.66 -16.01
N VAL A 60 -13.93 -19.22 -15.06
CA VAL A 60 -13.50 -18.37 -13.94
C VAL A 60 -12.37 -19.00 -13.13
N ALA A 61 -12.39 -20.33 -12.93
CA ALA A 61 -11.37 -21.04 -12.17
C ALA A 61 -10.02 -21.04 -12.90
N THR A 62 -10.03 -21.16 -14.22
CA THR A 62 -8.82 -21.06 -15.05
C THR A 62 -8.24 -19.65 -14.96
N ALA A 63 -9.05 -18.60 -15.08
CA ALA A 63 -8.60 -17.21 -14.90
C ALA A 63 -7.93 -17.00 -13.52
N GLY A 64 -8.57 -17.48 -12.47
CA GLY A 64 -8.04 -17.38 -11.10
C GLY A 64 -6.74 -18.17 -10.90
N ARG A 65 -6.67 -19.38 -11.44
CA ARG A 65 -5.45 -20.19 -11.40
C ARG A 65 -4.28 -19.51 -12.11
N LEU A 66 -4.51 -18.92 -13.28
CA LEU A 66 -3.48 -18.21 -14.03
C LEU A 66 -3.06 -16.92 -13.33
N SER A 67 -4.00 -16.19 -12.73
CA SER A 67 -3.72 -15.02 -11.90
C SER A 67 -2.82 -15.36 -10.70
N GLY A 68 -3.13 -16.45 -10.00
CA GLY A 68 -2.33 -16.91 -8.87
C GLY A 68 -0.92 -17.33 -9.29
N LYS A 69 -0.78 -18.11 -10.35
CA LYS A 69 0.53 -18.49 -10.91
C LYS A 69 1.37 -17.28 -11.33
N ALA A 70 0.74 -16.23 -11.87
CA ALA A 70 1.47 -15.01 -12.21
C ALA A 70 2.04 -14.30 -10.97
N ILE A 71 1.31 -14.32 -9.85
CA ILE A 71 1.82 -13.79 -8.58
C ILE A 71 2.97 -14.65 -8.05
N GLU A 72 2.84 -15.97 -8.04
CA GLU A 72 3.91 -16.90 -7.63
C GLU A 72 5.18 -16.66 -8.45
N ARG A 73 5.05 -16.62 -9.78
CA ARG A 73 6.20 -16.39 -10.67
C ARG A 73 6.87 -15.03 -10.45
N ALA A 74 6.09 -13.98 -10.22
CA ALA A 74 6.65 -12.65 -9.90
C ALA A 74 7.42 -12.66 -8.57
N VAL A 75 6.94 -13.39 -7.56
CA VAL A 75 7.64 -13.56 -6.27
C VAL A 75 8.94 -14.35 -6.45
N GLU A 76 8.94 -15.42 -7.25
CA GLU A 76 10.15 -16.16 -7.57
C GLU A 76 11.21 -15.26 -8.21
N LEU A 77 10.84 -14.52 -9.28
CA LEU A 77 11.74 -13.59 -9.96
C LEU A 77 12.33 -12.53 -9.01
N ALA A 78 11.52 -12.02 -8.09
CA ALA A 78 11.98 -11.04 -7.10
C ALA A 78 12.90 -11.70 -6.05
N SER A 79 12.60 -12.92 -5.62
CA SER A 79 13.39 -13.66 -4.64
C SER A 79 14.75 -14.10 -5.21
N GLU A 80 14.81 -14.39 -6.51
CA GLU A 80 16.04 -14.71 -7.26
C GLU A 80 16.86 -13.44 -7.58
N GLY A 81 16.32 -12.23 -7.33
CA GLY A 81 16.96 -10.97 -7.68
C GLY A 81 16.92 -10.62 -9.18
N ALA A 82 16.18 -11.38 -9.99
CA ALA A 82 15.98 -11.10 -11.41
C ALA A 82 15.20 -9.79 -11.66
N VAL A 83 14.34 -9.43 -10.69
CA VAL A 83 13.65 -8.13 -10.60
C VAL A 83 13.79 -7.58 -9.18
N GLN A 84 13.68 -6.26 -9.02
CA GLN A 84 13.86 -5.60 -7.72
C GLN A 84 12.54 -5.21 -7.06
N GLY A 85 11.42 -5.28 -7.78
CA GLY A 85 10.09 -4.97 -7.26
C GLY A 85 8.99 -5.56 -8.12
N ILE A 86 7.78 -5.54 -7.59
CA ILE A 86 6.59 -6.10 -8.23
C ILE A 86 5.50 -5.03 -8.35
N VAL A 87 4.87 -4.95 -9.52
CA VAL A 87 3.65 -4.15 -9.73
C VAL A 87 2.55 -5.09 -10.18
N THR A 88 1.44 -5.14 -9.44
CA THR A 88 0.37 -6.08 -9.75
C THR A 88 -0.84 -5.37 -10.35
N ALA A 89 -1.34 -5.84 -11.48
CA ALA A 89 -2.67 -5.48 -11.96
C ALA A 89 -3.76 -6.18 -11.12
N PRO A 90 -5.01 -5.70 -11.18
CA PRO A 90 -6.08 -6.21 -10.33
C PRO A 90 -6.43 -7.68 -10.60
N ILE A 91 -6.80 -8.42 -9.54
CA ILE A 91 -7.34 -9.78 -9.62
C ILE A 91 -8.77 -9.82 -9.09
N ASP A 92 -9.55 -10.76 -9.60
CA ASP A 92 -10.83 -11.14 -9.04
C ASP A 92 -10.63 -12.15 -7.90
N LYS A 93 -11.06 -11.80 -6.69
CA LYS A 93 -10.91 -12.63 -5.50
C LYS A 93 -11.73 -13.93 -5.58
N PHE A 94 -12.90 -13.85 -6.20
CA PHE A 94 -13.74 -15.02 -6.43
C PHE A 94 -13.07 -15.99 -7.41
N ALA A 95 -12.51 -15.46 -8.51
CA ALA A 95 -11.76 -16.28 -9.46
C ALA A 95 -10.51 -16.88 -8.81
N LEU A 96 -9.74 -16.10 -8.06
CA LEU A 96 -8.56 -16.59 -7.34
C LEU A 96 -8.92 -17.79 -6.45
N PHE A 97 -10.01 -17.66 -5.69
CA PHE A 97 -10.50 -18.74 -4.84
C PHE A 97 -10.98 -19.97 -5.66
N ALA A 98 -11.74 -19.75 -6.74
CA ALA A 98 -12.16 -20.81 -7.64
C ALA A 98 -10.96 -21.52 -8.30
N GLY A 99 -9.89 -20.78 -8.59
CA GLY A 99 -8.62 -21.28 -9.12
C GLY A 99 -7.77 -22.09 -8.15
N GLY A 100 -8.22 -22.26 -6.89
CA GLY A 100 -7.58 -23.08 -5.87
C GLY A 100 -6.74 -22.31 -4.84
N TYR A 101 -6.63 -21.00 -4.94
CA TYR A 101 -5.89 -20.16 -3.99
C TYR A 101 -6.79 -19.71 -2.84
N ARG A 102 -6.39 -20.01 -1.60
CA ARG A 102 -7.19 -19.73 -0.39
C ARG A 102 -6.80 -18.42 0.28
N TYR A 103 -6.59 -17.35 -0.52
CA TYR A 103 -6.22 -16.02 -0.03
C TYR A 103 -7.32 -15.01 -0.29
N PRO A 104 -7.57 -14.06 0.66
CA PRO A 104 -8.51 -12.96 0.45
C PRO A 104 -8.09 -11.98 -0.66
N GLY A 105 -6.81 -11.97 -1.01
CA GLY A 105 -6.26 -11.11 -2.05
C GLY A 105 -4.74 -11.20 -2.19
N HIS A 106 -4.16 -10.23 -2.91
CA HIS A 106 -2.72 -10.16 -3.13
C HIS A 106 -1.91 -10.05 -1.84
N THR A 107 -2.35 -9.23 -0.89
CA THR A 107 -1.58 -8.90 0.31
C THR A 107 -1.31 -10.13 1.15
N GLU A 108 -2.34 -10.94 1.40
CA GLU A 108 -2.25 -12.16 2.19
C GLU A 108 -1.47 -13.25 1.45
N MET A 109 -1.66 -13.36 0.13
CA MET A 109 -0.91 -14.31 -0.70
C MET A 109 0.58 -13.96 -0.72
N LEU A 110 0.93 -12.69 -0.93
CA LEU A 110 2.32 -12.25 -0.92
C LEU A 110 2.98 -12.42 0.46
N ALA A 111 2.24 -12.12 1.55
CA ALA A 111 2.71 -12.31 2.91
C ALA A 111 3.06 -13.80 3.17
N ASP A 112 2.19 -14.72 2.74
CA ASP A 112 2.44 -16.15 2.91
C ASP A 112 3.60 -16.65 2.05
N LEU A 113 3.66 -16.29 0.76
CA LEU A 113 4.73 -16.69 -0.15
C LEU A 113 6.11 -16.20 0.32
N THR A 114 6.18 -15.02 0.96
CA THR A 114 7.43 -14.43 1.46
C THR A 114 7.67 -14.65 2.95
N LYS A 115 6.73 -15.29 3.66
CA LYS A 115 6.76 -15.46 5.13
C LYS A 115 6.95 -14.14 5.88
N SER A 116 6.29 -13.08 5.39
CA SER A 116 6.44 -11.72 5.90
C SER A 116 5.21 -11.26 6.66
N SER A 117 5.43 -10.46 7.73
CA SER A 117 4.36 -9.68 8.34
C SER A 117 4.19 -8.37 7.57
N VAL A 118 2.98 -8.10 7.11
CA VAL A 118 2.72 -6.99 6.19
C VAL A 118 1.74 -5.96 6.75
N ALA A 119 1.86 -4.72 6.28
CA ALA A 119 0.89 -3.66 6.51
C ALA A 119 0.48 -3.01 5.17
N MET A 120 -0.81 -2.68 5.05
CA MET A 120 -1.34 -2.01 3.86
C MET A 120 -1.16 -0.50 4.02
N MET A 121 -0.47 0.12 3.08
CA MET A 121 -0.34 1.57 2.97
C MET A 121 -0.93 2.06 1.65
N LEU A 122 -1.75 3.10 1.70
CA LEU A 122 -2.12 3.89 0.54
C LEU A 122 -1.25 5.14 0.51
N ALA A 123 -0.63 5.41 -0.62
CA ALA A 123 0.28 6.53 -0.78
C ALA A 123 -0.07 7.37 -2.01
N ALA A 124 -0.16 8.70 -1.84
CA ALA A 124 -0.05 9.62 -2.95
C ALA A 124 1.43 9.70 -3.35
N ARG A 125 1.74 9.62 -4.64
CA ARG A 125 3.13 9.77 -5.11
C ARG A 125 3.59 11.24 -5.11
N ARG A 126 2.67 12.15 -5.37
CA ARG A 126 2.94 13.58 -5.46
C ARG A 126 2.34 14.33 -4.28
N PRO A 127 2.96 15.43 -3.85
CA PRO A 127 2.35 16.31 -2.87
C PRO A 127 1.09 16.97 -3.46
N PRO A 128 0.20 17.53 -2.61
CA PRO A 128 -0.90 18.36 -3.07
C PRO A 128 -0.41 19.51 -3.96
N SER A 129 -1.25 19.96 -4.90
CA SER A 129 -0.91 21.06 -5.82
C SER A 129 -0.54 22.37 -5.13
N GLN A 130 -1.00 22.55 -3.89
CA GLN A 130 -0.71 23.73 -3.06
C GLN A 130 0.59 23.60 -2.25
N GLY A 131 1.38 22.55 -2.47
CA GLY A 131 2.59 22.23 -1.71
C GLY A 131 2.30 21.37 -0.47
N GLY A 132 3.37 20.94 0.21
CA GLY A 132 3.29 20.03 1.37
C GLY A 132 3.85 18.65 1.07
N ASN A 133 3.44 17.64 1.83
CA ASN A 133 3.89 16.26 1.70
C ASN A 133 2.86 15.39 0.99
N PRO A 134 3.29 14.37 0.23
CA PRO A 134 2.40 13.31 -0.23
C PRO A 134 1.74 12.62 0.96
N LEU A 135 0.41 12.49 0.94
CA LEU A 135 -0.30 11.77 1.99
C LEU A 135 0.02 10.27 1.92
N ARG A 136 0.34 9.67 3.07
CA ARG A 136 0.50 8.23 3.27
C ARG A 136 -0.39 7.80 4.43
N VAL A 137 -1.23 6.82 4.18
CA VAL A 137 -2.17 6.27 5.16
C VAL A 137 -1.91 4.78 5.29
N VAL A 138 -1.63 4.33 6.52
CA VAL A 138 -1.44 2.92 6.84
C VAL A 138 -2.65 2.44 7.63
N LEU A 139 -3.16 1.27 7.31
CA LEU A 139 -4.35 0.73 7.96
C LEU A 139 -3.95 -0.20 9.11
N ALA A 140 -4.43 0.09 10.33
CA ALA A 140 -4.26 -0.80 11.48
C ALA A 140 -5.17 -2.02 11.38
N THR A 141 -6.42 -1.82 10.94
CA THR A 141 -7.34 -2.89 10.54
C THR A 141 -7.80 -2.67 9.11
N THR A 142 -8.04 -3.75 8.35
CA THR A 142 -8.38 -3.69 6.93
C THR A 142 -9.84 -4.12 6.70
N HIS A 143 -10.07 -5.22 6.02
CA HIS A 143 -11.37 -5.66 5.53
C HIS A 143 -12.17 -6.45 6.59
N ILE A 144 -12.51 -5.79 7.70
CA ILE A 144 -13.35 -6.35 8.77
C ILE A 144 -14.60 -5.48 8.96
N PRO A 145 -15.70 -6.06 9.47
CA PRO A 145 -16.87 -5.28 9.84
C PRO A 145 -16.55 -4.20 10.88
N LEU A 146 -17.14 -3.02 10.76
CA LEU A 146 -16.88 -1.91 11.67
C LEU A 146 -17.08 -2.29 13.16
N ARG A 147 -18.08 -3.13 13.47
CA ARG A 147 -18.34 -3.63 14.83
C ARG A 147 -17.19 -4.48 15.42
N GLU A 148 -16.32 -5.01 14.58
CA GLU A 148 -15.18 -5.86 14.99
C GLU A 148 -13.89 -5.04 15.17
N VAL A 149 -13.87 -3.79 14.69
CA VAL A 149 -12.70 -2.91 14.77
C VAL A 149 -12.21 -2.74 16.20
N HIS A 150 -13.11 -2.48 17.15
CA HIS A 150 -12.76 -2.29 18.55
C HIS A 150 -12.02 -3.51 19.15
N ALA A 151 -12.50 -4.72 18.85
CA ALA A 151 -11.89 -5.96 19.35
C ALA A 151 -10.54 -6.26 18.68
N GLU A 152 -10.39 -5.87 17.43
CA GLU A 152 -9.18 -6.11 16.63
C GLU A 152 -8.10 -5.04 16.83
N LEU A 153 -8.43 -3.87 17.33
CA LEU A 153 -7.45 -2.84 17.70
C LEU A 153 -6.83 -3.19 19.05
N THR A 154 -5.64 -3.80 19.00
CA THR A 154 -4.85 -4.08 20.21
C THR A 154 -3.58 -3.25 20.24
N THR A 155 -2.98 -3.10 21.43
CA THR A 155 -1.68 -2.42 21.57
C THR A 155 -0.62 -3.08 20.69
N GLU A 156 -0.56 -4.42 20.67
CA GLU A 156 0.41 -5.19 19.87
C GLU A 156 0.24 -4.92 18.38
N ARG A 157 -0.99 -4.85 17.89
CA ARG A 157 -1.28 -4.54 16.48
C ARG A 157 -0.79 -3.14 16.13
N ILE A 158 -1.10 -2.13 16.94
CA ILE A 158 -0.67 -0.75 16.70
C ILE A 158 0.86 -0.64 16.73
N VAL A 159 1.52 -1.26 17.71
CA VAL A 159 2.98 -1.28 17.82
C VAL A 159 3.61 -1.96 16.62
N THR A 160 3.08 -3.10 16.18
CA THR A 160 3.58 -3.83 15.02
C THR A 160 3.43 -3.02 13.73
N VAL A 161 2.25 -2.42 13.50
CA VAL A 161 2.01 -1.59 12.31
C VAL A 161 2.89 -0.34 12.33
N ALA A 162 3.07 0.29 13.50
CA ALA A 162 3.94 1.47 13.64
C ALA A 162 5.41 1.13 13.37
N ALA A 163 5.90 0.02 13.90
CA ALA A 163 7.28 -0.46 13.68
C ALA A 163 7.52 -0.76 12.19
N THR A 164 6.62 -1.52 11.55
CA THR A 164 6.68 -1.79 10.11
C THR A 164 6.64 -0.49 9.31
N THR A 165 5.74 0.44 9.65
CA THR A 165 5.64 1.73 8.97
C THR A 165 6.94 2.52 9.09
N SER A 166 7.50 2.64 10.28
CA SER A 166 8.75 3.36 10.53
C SER A 166 9.92 2.78 9.74
N GLU A 167 10.10 1.45 9.80
CA GLU A 167 11.14 0.74 9.05
C GLU A 167 11.06 1.02 7.56
N TYR A 168 9.87 0.84 6.96
CA TYR A 168 9.72 0.94 5.51
C TYR A 168 9.67 2.38 5.00
N LEU A 169 9.25 3.35 5.80
CA LEU A 169 9.43 4.77 5.48
C LEU A 169 10.91 5.15 5.44
N THR A 170 11.72 4.59 6.33
CA THR A 170 13.17 4.79 6.31
C THR A 170 13.81 4.08 5.12
N ARG A 171 13.52 2.81 4.95
CA ARG A 171 14.16 1.95 3.94
C ARG A 171 13.77 2.32 2.51
N TRP A 172 12.47 2.55 2.25
CA TRP A 172 11.95 2.75 0.90
C TRP A 172 11.74 4.21 0.52
N PHE A 173 11.46 5.07 1.49
CA PHE A 173 11.20 6.48 1.22
C PHE A 173 12.35 7.40 1.62
N GLY A 174 13.37 6.87 2.28
CA GLY A 174 14.57 7.63 2.69
C GLY A 174 14.28 8.65 3.80
N ILE A 175 13.31 8.38 4.66
CA ILE A 175 12.93 9.26 5.78
C ILE A 175 13.62 8.74 7.04
N ASP A 176 14.74 9.33 7.44
CA ASP A 176 15.58 8.80 8.53
C ASP A 176 14.91 8.78 9.91
N SER A 177 13.97 9.66 10.17
CA SER A 177 13.23 9.76 11.44
C SER A 177 11.77 10.04 11.15
N PRO A 178 11.00 9.01 10.71
CA PRO A 178 9.64 9.21 10.28
C PRO A 178 8.74 9.69 11.43
N ARG A 179 8.01 10.77 11.22
CA ARG A 179 6.98 11.27 12.12
C ARG A 179 5.66 10.62 11.76
N ILE A 180 5.25 9.66 12.57
CA ILE A 180 4.04 8.89 12.34
C ILE A 180 2.96 9.38 13.29
N ALA A 181 1.76 9.67 12.78
CA ALA A 181 0.59 9.99 13.58
C ALA A 181 -0.36 8.80 13.67
N LEU A 182 -0.96 8.60 14.83
CA LEU A 182 -2.10 7.69 15.01
C LEU A 182 -3.38 8.53 14.91
N CYS A 183 -4.29 8.15 14.01
CA CYS A 183 -5.63 8.70 13.93
C CYS A 183 -6.50 8.11 15.05
N ALA A 184 -7.32 8.94 15.65
CA ALA A 184 -8.27 8.54 16.69
C ALA A 184 -9.37 7.61 16.14
N LEU A 185 -9.92 6.80 17.03
CA LEU A 185 -11.07 5.94 16.74
C LEU A 185 -12.38 6.74 16.84
N ASN A 186 -12.51 7.55 17.91
CA ASN A 186 -13.73 8.27 18.21
C ASN A 186 -13.69 9.73 17.77
N PRO A 187 -14.85 10.39 17.60
CA PRO A 187 -14.93 11.81 17.30
C PRO A 187 -14.11 12.65 18.28
N HIS A 188 -13.33 13.59 17.75
CA HIS A 188 -12.47 14.50 18.53
C HIS A 188 -11.50 13.80 19.50
N ALA A 189 -11.07 12.57 19.16
CA ALA A 189 -10.22 11.73 20.02
C ALA A 189 -10.86 11.49 21.41
N GLY A 190 -12.14 11.14 21.42
CA GLY A 190 -12.92 10.83 22.63
C GLY A 190 -13.44 12.04 23.40
N ASP A 191 -12.95 13.27 23.13
CA ASP A 191 -13.34 14.52 23.85
C ASP A 191 -13.41 14.36 25.38
N GLY A 192 -12.31 13.83 25.96
CA GLY A 192 -12.23 13.57 27.40
C GLY A 192 -13.18 12.45 27.88
N GLY A 193 -13.43 11.46 27.04
CA GLY A 193 -14.29 10.30 27.35
C GLY A 193 -15.77 10.48 27.04
N ARG A 194 -16.19 11.64 26.48
CA ARG A 194 -17.61 11.90 26.13
C ARG A 194 -18.09 11.00 24.97
N PHE A 195 -17.20 10.61 24.07
CA PHE A 195 -17.53 9.84 22.86
C PHE A 195 -16.88 8.45 22.86
N GLY A 196 -16.47 7.96 24.00
CA GLY A 196 -15.76 6.71 24.20
C GLY A 196 -14.41 6.93 24.86
N ASP A 197 -13.87 5.92 25.46
CA ASP A 197 -12.61 5.96 26.21
C ASP A 197 -11.45 5.22 25.51
N GLU A 198 -11.71 4.61 24.36
CA GLU A 198 -10.72 3.81 23.61
C GLU A 198 -9.49 4.62 23.19
N ASP A 199 -9.69 5.90 22.86
CA ASP A 199 -8.59 6.79 22.49
C ASP A 199 -7.65 7.06 23.68
N ASP A 200 -8.19 7.20 24.89
CA ASP A 200 -7.42 7.42 26.10
C ASP A 200 -6.88 6.12 26.71
N GLN A 201 -7.69 5.04 26.72
CA GLN A 201 -7.36 3.79 27.41
C GLN A 201 -6.53 2.82 26.57
N LEU A 202 -6.67 2.85 25.23
CA LEU A 202 -5.99 1.94 24.32
C LEU A 202 -5.04 2.68 23.38
N LEU A 203 -5.55 3.61 22.54
CA LEU A 203 -4.78 4.20 21.45
C LEU A 203 -3.65 5.11 21.96
N GLY A 204 -3.90 5.91 23.00
CA GLY A 204 -2.88 6.77 23.60
C GLY A 204 -1.73 5.98 24.23
N PRO A 205 -1.98 4.98 25.10
CA PRO A 205 -0.94 4.06 25.58
C PRO A 205 -0.18 3.34 24.46
N ALA A 206 -0.89 2.82 23.44
CA ALA A 206 -0.29 2.15 22.30
C ALA A 206 0.63 3.08 21.50
N ALA A 207 0.20 4.32 21.24
CA ALA A 207 1.02 5.32 20.56
C ALA A 207 2.31 5.64 21.33
N ARG A 208 2.22 5.79 22.66
CA ARG A 208 3.42 5.98 23.52
C ARG A 208 4.36 4.79 23.47
N THR A 209 3.83 3.56 23.55
CA THR A 209 4.63 2.33 23.47
C THR A 209 5.32 2.20 22.12
N ALA A 210 4.62 2.57 21.05
CA ALA A 210 5.13 2.54 19.68
C ALA A 210 6.08 3.71 19.34
N GLY A 211 6.19 4.73 20.20
CA GLY A 211 7.00 5.92 19.94
C GLY A 211 6.44 6.80 18.80
N ILE A 212 5.13 6.79 18.58
CA ILE A 212 4.44 7.58 17.56
C ILE A 212 3.55 8.66 18.21
N HIS A 213 3.06 9.60 17.41
CA HIS A 213 2.27 10.73 17.87
C HIS A 213 0.77 10.43 17.84
N GLY A 214 0.01 10.93 18.82
CA GLY A 214 -1.46 10.81 18.82
C GLY A 214 -2.00 10.07 20.05
N PRO A 215 -3.30 9.67 20.03
CA PRO A 215 -4.23 9.78 18.88
C PRO A 215 -4.65 11.22 18.59
N PHE A 216 -4.87 11.52 17.30
CA PHE A 216 -5.36 12.81 16.84
C PHE A 216 -6.71 12.65 16.13
N ALA A 217 -7.59 13.64 16.30
CA ALA A 217 -8.89 13.63 15.66
C ALA A 217 -8.81 13.47 14.14
N ALA A 218 -9.67 12.61 13.58
CA ALA A 218 -9.66 12.23 12.17
C ALA A 218 -9.91 13.41 11.22
N ASP A 219 -10.71 14.38 11.64
CA ASP A 219 -11.04 15.59 10.87
C ASP A 219 -9.85 16.53 10.65
N THR A 220 -8.76 16.37 11.40
CA THR A 220 -7.60 17.27 11.33
C THR A 220 -6.29 16.57 10.97
N VAL A 221 -6.07 15.32 11.39
CA VAL A 221 -4.76 14.66 11.30
C VAL A 221 -4.26 14.50 9.85
N PHE A 222 -5.14 14.19 8.91
CA PHE A 222 -4.75 14.01 7.50
C PHE A 222 -4.33 15.33 6.86
N VAL A 223 -5.00 16.43 7.20
CA VAL A 223 -4.63 17.77 6.75
C VAL A 223 -3.26 18.17 7.32
N ARG A 224 -2.99 17.86 8.60
CA ARG A 224 -1.69 18.11 9.25
C ARG A 224 -0.58 17.30 8.56
N ALA A 225 -0.85 16.03 8.20
CA ALA A 225 0.09 15.22 7.43
C ALA A 225 0.39 15.81 6.05
N MET A 226 -0.63 16.23 5.30
CA MET A 226 -0.44 16.89 4.01
C MET A 226 0.34 18.20 4.12
N ARG A 227 0.24 18.91 5.24
CA ARG A 227 1.04 20.13 5.53
C ARG A 227 2.48 19.82 5.96
N GLY A 228 2.86 18.55 6.04
CA GLY A 228 4.22 18.13 6.34
C GLY A 228 4.53 17.98 7.83
N GLU A 229 3.53 17.97 8.71
CA GLU A 229 3.74 17.72 10.12
C GLU A 229 4.07 16.25 10.39
N PHE A 230 3.43 15.35 9.64
CA PHE A 230 3.64 13.91 9.72
C PHE A 230 3.99 13.32 8.35
N ASP A 231 4.74 12.25 8.36
CA ASP A 231 5.20 11.54 7.16
C ASP A 231 4.28 10.39 6.77
N ALA A 232 3.50 9.87 7.75
CA ALA A 232 2.38 8.95 7.56
C ALA A 232 1.36 9.07 8.68
N VAL A 233 0.12 8.62 8.42
CA VAL A 233 -0.96 8.49 9.39
C VAL A 233 -1.37 7.03 9.47
N ILE A 234 -1.36 6.43 10.66
CA ILE A 234 -1.97 5.13 10.92
C ILE A 234 -3.45 5.36 11.20
N ALA A 235 -4.31 4.82 10.35
CA ALA A 235 -5.76 4.88 10.50
C ALA A 235 -6.26 3.63 11.24
N PRO A 236 -7.13 3.76 12.26
CA PRO A 236 -7.58 2.62 13.05
C PRO A 236 -8.41 1.62 12.23
N TYR A 237 -9.13 2.08 11.21
CA TYR A 237 -9.95 1.23 10.35
C TYR A 237 -9.99 1.73 8.91
N HIS A 238 -10.44 0.84 8.03
CA HIS A 238 -10.42 1.00 6.59
C HIS A 238 -11.02 2.32 6.10
N ASP A 239 -12.29 2.62 6.45
CA ASP A 239 -13.02 3.69 5.77
C ASP A 239 -12.51 5.09 6.14
N VAL A 240 -12.07 5.32 7.38
CA VAL A 240 -11.48 6.61 7.75
C VAL A 240 -10.19 6.88 6.97
N GLY A 241 -9.36 5.85 6.79
CA GLY A 241 -8.12 5.97 6.03
C GLY A 241 -8.36 6.09 4.52
N MET A 242 -9.21 5.22 3.99
CA MET A 242 -9.53 5.19 2.56
C MET A 242 -10.24 6.45 2.09
N THR A 243 -11.19 6.97 2.86
CA THR A 243 -11.88 8.22 2.53
C THR A 243 -10.89 9.38 2.45
N ALA A 244 -9.99 9.49 3.44
CA ALA A 244 -9.00 10.55 3.46
C ALA A 244 -8.08 10.52 2.23
N ILE A 245 -7.49 9.36 1.91
CA ILE A 245 -6.55 9.27 0.78
C ILE A 245 -7.26 9.40 -0.56
N LYS A 246 -8.48 8.86 -0.73
CA LYS A 246 -9.23 8.97 -1.98
C LYS A 246 -9.69 10.39 -2.26
N VAL A 247 -10.09 11.14 -1.24
CA VAL A 247 -10.42 12.56 -1.42
C VAL A 247 -9.16 13.39 -1.75
N ALA A 248 -8.04 13.09 -1.10
CA ALA A 248 -6.78 13.83 -1.31
C ALA A 248 -6.09 13.49 -2.63
N ALA A 249 -6.24 12.27 -3.16
CA ALA A 249 -5.46 11.76 -4.29
C ALA A 249 -6.28 10.82 -5.19
N PHE A 250 -7.51 11.19 -5.51
CA PHE A 250 -8.39 10.37 -6.37
C PHE A 250 -7.73 10.05 -7.71
N GLY A 251 -7.77 8.77 -8.12
CA GLY A 251 -7.16 8.30 -9.36
C GLY A 251 -5.62 8.25 -9.38
N SER A 252 -4.95 8.71 -8.30
CA SER A 252 -3.48 8.72 -8.20
C SER A 252 -2.95 8.06 -6.91
N ALA A 253 -3.83 7.58 -6.05
CA ALA A 253 -3.45 6.80 -4.88
C ALA A 253 -2.93 5.41 -5.30
N VAL A 254 -1.85 4.99 -4.66
CA VAL A 254 -1.16 3.73 -4.92
C VAL A 254 -1.22 2.87 -3.67
N ASN A 255 -1.60 1.62 -3.82
CA ASN A 255 -1.49 0.65 -2.74
C ASN A 255 -0.05 0.13 -2.66
N VAL A 256 0.55 0.20 -1.49
CA VAL A 256 1.91 -0.27 -1.20
C VAL A 256 1.83 -1.30 -0.08
N THR A 257 2.38 -2.49 -0.31
CA THR A 257 2.46 -3.52 0.72
C THR A 257 3.79 -3.38 1.46
N LEU A 258 3.76 -2.82 2.67
CA LEU A 258 4.92 -2.74 3.56
C LEU A 258 5.18 -4.12 4.19
N GLY A 259 6.41 -4.43 4.56
CA GLY A 259 6.78 -5.69 5.21
C GLY A 259 7.40 -6.72 4.26
N LEU A 260 7.17 -6.62 2.97
CA LEU A 260 7.75 -7.53 1.98
C LEU A 260 9.27 -7.30 1.80
N PRO A 261 10.05 -8.32 1.39
CA PRO A 261 11.48 -8.17 1.15
C PRO A 261 11.81 -7.28 -0.07
N PHE A 262 10.85 -7.03 -0.93
CA PHE A 262 10.92 -6.17 -2.12
C PHE A 262 9.71 -5.23 -2.18
N PRO A 263 9.79 -4.05 -2.80
CA PRO A 263 8.65 -3.18 -3.01
C PRO A 263 7.56 -3.85 -3.85
N ARG A 264 6.33 -3.79 -3.36
CA ARG A 264 5.16 -4.14 -4.15
C ARG A 264 4.18 -3.00 -4.16
N THR A 265 3.76 -2.60 -5.35
CA THR A 265 2.75 -1.56 -5.57
C THR A 265 1.63 -2.07 -6.47
N SER A 266 0.47 -1.47 -6.34
CA SER A 266 -0.67 -1.75 -7.22
C SER A 266 -1.61 -0.55 -7.33
N PRO A 267 -2.43 -0.46 -8.39
CA PRO A 267 -3.52 0.50 -8.45
C PRO A 267 -4.52 0.26 -7.32
N ASP A 268 -5.30 1.29 -7.02
CA ASP A 268 -6.32 1.31 -5.96
C ASP A 268 -7.74 1.08 -6.52
N HIS A 269 -7.88 0.21 -7.51
CA HIS A 269 -9.16 -0.20 -8.10
C HIS A 269 -9.16 -1.71 -8.38
N GLY A 270 -10.35 -2.26 -8.66
CA GLY A 270 -10.55 -3.68 -8.98
C GLY A 270 -10.41 -3.99 -10.47
N THR A 271 -10.85 -5.20 -10.83
CA THR A 271 -10.80 -5.75 -12.20
C THR A 271 -11.72 -5.06 -13.19
N ALA A 272 -12.76 -4.36 -12.73
CA ALA A 272 -13.73 -3.63 -13.56
C ALA A 272 -14.20 -4.44 -14.78
N LEU A 273 -14.70 -5.67 -14.51
CA LEU A 273 -15.11 -6.64 -15.55
C LEU A 273 -16.16 -6.09 -16.52
N ASP A 274 -16.97 -5.13 -16.06
CA ASP A 274 -18.02 -4.47 -16.83
C ASP A 274 -17.49 -3.61 -17.97
N ILE A 275 -16.26 -3.13 -17.90
CA ILE A 275 -15.61 -2.30 -18.94
C ILE A 275 -14.39 -2.98 -19.59
N ALA A 276 -14.05 -4.19 -19.18
CA ALA A 276 -12.92 -4.93 -19.73
C ALA A 276 -13.09 -5.15 -21.24
N GLY A 277 -12.01 -4.98 -22.01
CA GLY A 277 -12.00 -5.15 -23.46
C GLY A 277 -12.69 -4.02 -24.25
N ARG A 278 -13.21 -2.98 -23.58
CA ARG A 278 -13.86 -1.83 -24.27
C ARG A 278 -12.90 -0.72 -24.68
N GLY A 279 -11.64 -0.77 -24.29
CA GLY A 279 -10.66 0.24 -24.61
C GLY A 279 -10.83 1.57 -23.84
N ILE A 280 -11.67 1.61 -22.79
CA ILE A 280 -11.99 2.84 -22.02
C ILE A 280 -11.41 2.87 -20.61
N ALA A 281 -10.72 1.82 -20.16
CA ALA A 281 -10.11 1.78 -18.84
C ALA A 281 -9.03 2.85 -18.71
N ASP A 282 -9.03 3.59 -17.57
CA ASP A 282 -8.04 4.61 -17.26
C ASP A 282 -6.77 3.97 -16.67
N PRO A 283 -5.58 4.11 -17.29
CA PRO A 283 -4.34 3.54 -16.78
C PRO A 283 -3.67 4.37 -15.69
N SER A 284 -4.20 5.54 -15.32
CA SER A 284 -3.51 6.54 -14.49
C SER A 284 -3.04 5.97 -13.16
N SER A 285 -3.89 5.24 -12.43
CA SER A 285 -3.53 4.63 -11.13
C SER A 285 -2.45 3.55 -11.29
N PHE A 286 -2.49 2.78 -12.38
CA PHE A 286 -1.46 1.77 -12.67
C PHE A 286 -0.12 2.41 -13.02
N ILE A 287 -0.13 3.49 -13.81
CA ILE A 287 1.07 4.28 -14.12
C ILE A 287 1.68 4.86 -12.84
N GLU A 288 0.87 5.44 -11.94
CA GLU A 288 1.36 5.94 -10.65
C GLU A 288 1.95 4.81 -9.78
N ALA A 289 1.38 3.59 -9.84
CA ALA A 289 1.92 2.42 -9.15
C ALA A 289 3.31 2.03 -9.68
N LEU A 290 3.49 1.97 -11.01
CA LEU A 290 4.80 1.72 -11.64
C LEU A 290 5.83 2.79 -11.27
N LEU A 291 5.45 4.06 -11.37
CA LEU A 291 6.33 5.19 -11.06
C LEU A 291 6.72 5.22 -9.58
N LEU A 292 5.78 4.90 -8.66
CA LEU A 292 6.09 4.84 -7.23
C LEU A 292 7.02 3.68 -6.92
N CYS A 293 6.84 2.50 -7.52
CA CYS A 293 7.74 1.36 -7.34
C CYS A 293 9.18 1.71 -7.76
N ARG A 294 9.35 2.34 -8.94
CA ARG A 294 10.66 2.84 -9.40
C ARG A 294 11.24 3.91 -8.47
N GLN A 295 10.41 4.83 -7.99
CA GLN A 295 10.85 5.88 -7.07
C GLN A 295 11.35 5.29 -5.75
N ILE A 296 10.67 4.28 -5.20
CA ILE A 296 11.09 3.55 -4.01
C ILE A 296 12.46 2.91 -4.24
N LEU A 297 12.64 2.20 -5.34
CA LEU A 297 13.89 1.51 -5.67
C LEU A 297 15.04 2.47 -5.97
N GLY A 298 14.76 3.62 -6.58
CA GLY A 298 15.76 4.65 -6.85
C GLY A 298 16.21 5.43 -5.61
N ARG A 299 15.42 5.41 -4.53
CA ARG A 299 15.72 6.05 -3.24
C ARG A 299 16.11 5.07 -2.14
N GLY A 300 15.76 3.80 -2.31
CA GLY A 300 15.92 2.76 -1.31
C GLY A 300 17.40 2.56 -0.95
N ARG A 301 17.67 2.40 0.35
CA ARG A 301 18.98 1.96 0.87
C ARG A 301 19.06 0.43 0.74
N ALA A 302 20.21 -0.08 0.37
CA ALA A 302 20.46 -1.52 0.35
C ALA A 302 20.26 -2.13 1.77
N PRO A 303 19.87 -3.42 1.86
CA PRO A 303 19.63 -4.08 3.16
C PRO A 303 20.79 -4.01 4.17
N GLY A 304 22.00 -3.69 3.73
CA GLY A 304 23.20 -3.55 4.57
C GLY A 304 23.52 -2.13 5.06
N ASP A 305 22.80 -1.09 4.60
CA ASP A 305 23.12 0.31 4.90
C ASP A 305 22.43 0.86 6.17
N LEU A 306 21.66 0.06 6.85
CA LEU A 306 21.03 0.44 8.12
C LEU A 306 22.08 0.38 9.22
N ARG A 307 22.67 1.54 9.58
CA ARG A 307 23.39 1.65 10.83
C ARG A 307 22.40 1.47 11.97
N PRO A 308 22.72 0.67 13.01
CA PRO A 308 21.89 0.62 14.20
C PRO A 308 21.75 2.04 14.74
N SER A 309 20.55 2.41 15.12
CA SER A 309 20.23 3.72 15.74
C SER A 309 20.88 3.78 17.12
N GLY A 310 22.17 4.14 17.14
CA GLY A 310 22.92 4.49 18.34
C GLY A 310 22.92 6.00 18.47
N ASP A 311 22.42 6.46 19.61
CA ASP A 311 22.62 7.78 20.21
C ASP A 311 22.31 9.02 19.37
N ARG A 312 21.04 9.40 19.36
CA ARG A 312 20.65 10.82 19.32
C ARG A 312 19.72 11.14 20.48
N PRO A 313 20.03 12.22 21.23
CA PRO A 313 19.13 12.66 22.30
C PRO A 313 17.77 13.08 21.72
N PRO A 314 16.66 12.89 22.47
CA PRO A 314 15.34 13.30 22.02
C PRO A 314 15.32 14.80 21.77
N ALA A 315 14.81 15.20 20.61
CA ALA A 315 14.56 16.60 20.30
C ALA A 315 13.42 17.11 21.22
N THR A 316 13.82 17.73 22.33
CA THR A 316 12.93 18.49 23.21
C THR A 316 12.52 19.76 22.48
N ARG A 317 11.37 19.74 21.81
CA ARG A 317 10.55 20.93 21.59
C ARG A 317 9.28 20.78 22.40
N SER A 318 9.26 21.47 23.53
CA SER A 318 8.06 21.72 24.32
C SER A 318 7.07 22.48 23.44
N PHE A 319 5.94 21.85 23.15
CA PHE A 319 4.76 22.59 22.71
C PHE A 319 4.07 23.10 23.98
N ASP A 320 4.30 24.37 24.31
CA ASP A 320 3.54 25.09 25.31
C ASP A 320 2.05 25.07 24.88
N ARG A 321 1.23 24.49 25.73
CA ARG A 321 -0.23 24.72 25.67
C ARG A 321 -0.48 26.17 26.07
N PRO A 322 -1.27 26.93 25.30
CA PRO A 322 -1.73 28.21 25.83
C PRO A 322 -2.58 27.93 27.09
N SER A 323 -2.15 28.52 28.18
CA SER A 323 -2.87 28.56 29.46
C SER A 323 -4.29 29.12 29.22
N ARG A 324 -5.29 28.33 29.55
CA ARG A 324 -6.66 28.85 29.75
C ARG A 324 -6.64 29.68 31.04
N GLU A 325 -6.77 30.98 30.91
CA GLU A 325 -7.18 31.83 32.00
C GLU A 325 -8.71 31.73 32.20
N PRO A 326 -9.19 31.96 33.43
CA PRO A 326 -10.50 31.57 33.96
C PRO A 326 -11.72 32.26 33.32
#